data_6235cb18b678fefcb40a62216220da37
#
_entry.id   6235cb18b678fefcb40a62216220da37
#
_cell.length_a   1.000
_cell.length_b   1.000
_cell.length_c   1.000
_cell.angle_alpha   90.00
_cell.angle_beta   90.00
_cell.angle_gamma   90.00
#
_symmetry.space_group_name_H-M   'P 1'
#
loop_
_entity.id
_entity.type
_entity.pdbx_description
1 polymer ?
#
loop_
_entity_poly.entity_id
_entity_poly.type
_entity_poly.pdbx_seq_one_letter_code
_entity_poly.pdbx_strand_id
1 'polypeptide(L)'
;MVDEYQDTNTAQFKFVSLLASKYENLCVVGDDDQSIYKFRGANIGNILGFEHVFPDAKVIRLEQNYRSTKNILSAANEVIANNASRKSKTLWTENPEGDLIHFRQFMNGYEEAEYVVGEISRAHRENGAKYKDCAVLYRTNAQSRLFEEKCLLANIPYKIVGGVNFYARKEIKDLLCYLKTIDNSRDDLAVRRIINVPKRGIGATTLGRIQDYADQMSVSFYDALRVAEEVPSIGRSLSKIDGFVTFIQGLKSKAESYTVREILEEVIRLTGYVTELEAEGTEEADARIENIDELISKTESYQEAMEEQGQPATLSGFLEEIALIADIDSVAQHRAQLVARVVKDRALGLVGVGII
;
A
#
# COMPACT_ATOMS: atom_id res chain seq x y z
N MET A 1 27.62 -17.82 6.65
CA MET A 1 27.55 -16.36 6.43
C MET A 1 26.11 -15.90 6.62
N VAL A 2 25.91 -14.77 7.27
CA VAL A 2 24.59 -14.12 7.47
C VAL A 2 24.73 -12.70 6.95
N ASP A 3 23.82 -12.34 6.03
CA ASP A 3 23.74 -11.00 5.43
C ASP A 3 22.64 -10.18 6.11
N GLU A 4 22.66 -8.84 5.92
CA GLU A 4 21.72 -7.89 6.55
C GLU A 4 21.59 -8.10 8.07
N TYR A 5 22.71 -8.32 8.73
CA TYR A 5 22.73 -8.74 10.13
C TYR A 5 22.15 -7.72 11.11
N GLN A 6 22.12 -6.43 10.75
CA GLN A 6 21.49 -5.34 11.51
C GLN A 6 19.97 -5.55 11.68
N ASP A 7 19.35 -6.35 10.81
CA ASP A 7 17.91 -6.59 10.82
C ASP A 7 17.50 -7.85 11.61
N THR A 8 18.48 -8.53 12.22
CA THR A 8 18.22 -9.72 13.01
C THR A 8 17.56 -9.38 14.35
N ASN A 9 16.56 -10.19 14.73
CA ASN A 9 16.00 -10.14 16.08
C ASN A 9 16.84 -10.98 17.08
N THR A 10 16.52 -10.85 18.37
CA THR A 10 17.24 -11.55 19.44
C THR A 10 17.18 -13.08 19.32
N ALA A 11 16.06 -13.65 18.83
CA ALA A 11 15.94 -15.09 18.66
C ALA A 11 16.82 -15.60 17.49
N GLN A 12 16.86 -14.86 16.38
CA GLN A 12 17.72 -15.15 15.24
C GLN A 12 19.20 -15.04 15.61
N PHE A 13 19.57 -13.99 16.35
CA PHE A 13 20.92 -13.85 16.90
C PHE A 13 21.32 -15.06 17.74
N LYS A 14 20.47 -15.47 18.70
CA LYS A 14 20.73 -16.62 19.57
C LYS A 14 20.81 -17.92 18.78
N PHE A 15 19.96 -18.10 17.78
CA PHE A 15 19.99 -19.27 16.90
C PHE A 15 21.32 -19.37 16.14
N VAL A 16 21.76 -18.28 15.51
CA VAL A 16 23.02 -18.21 14.76
C VAL A 16 24.23 -18.45 15.70
N SER A 17 24.21 -17.84 16.90
CA SER A 17 25.27 -18.02 17.90
C SER A 17 25.37 -19.47 18.37
N LEU A 18 24.24 -20.17 18.59
CA LEU A 18 24.24 -21.58 18.96
C LEU A 18 24.76 -22.48 17.83
N LEU A 19 24.40 -22.21 16.58
CA LEU A 19 24.93 -22.95 15.44
C LEU A 19 26.45 -22.79 15.27
N ALA A 20 26.93 -21.58 15.52
CA ALA A 20 28.36 -21.27 15.39
C ALA A 20 29.21 -21.71 16.58
N SER A 21 28.60 -21.97 17.75
CA SER A 21 29.26 -22.12 19.04
C SER A 21 30.40 -23.15 19.10
N LYS A 22 30.36 -24.17 18.24
CA LYS A 22 31.38 -25.25 18.26
C LYS A 22 32.66 -24.87 17.51
N TYR A 23 32.53 -24.16 16.41
CA TYR A 23 33.65 -23.91 15.49
C TYR A 23 33.97 -22.43 15.31
N GLU A 24 33.07 -21.56 15.77
CA GLU A 24 33.12 -20.10 15.63
C GLU A 24 33.38 -19.61 14.19
N ASN A 25 33.13 -20.49 13.21
CA ASN A 25 33.26 -20.17 11.79
C ASN A 25 32.05 -19.43 11.31
N LEU A 26 31.88 -18.19 11.70
CA LEU A 26 30.79 -17.30 11.43
C LEU A 26 31.27 -16.02 10.75
N CYS A 27 30.67 -15.69 9.62
CA CYS A 27 30.83 -14.40 8.97
C CYS A 27 29.45 -13.71 8.92
N VAL A 28 29.38 -12.49 9.45
CA VAL A 28 28.20 -11.64 9.38
C VAL A 28 28.52 -10.40 8.56
N VAL A 29 27.56 -9.99 7.73
CA VAL A 29 27.64 -8.78 6.91
C VAL A 29 26.44 -7.93 7.24
N GLY A 30 26.61 -6.63 7.38
CA GLY A 30 25.52 -5.71 7.67
C GLY A 30 26.00 -4.27 7.77
N ASP A 31 25.04 -3.38 7.81
CA ASP A 31 25.24 -1.95 7.89
C ASP A 31 24.35 -1.38 9.02
N ASP A 32 24.96 -1.01 10.13
CA ASP A 32 24.28 -0.47 11.31
C ASP A 32 23.48 0.82 10.97
N ASP A 33 23.92 1.60 9.98
CA ASP A 33 23.23 2.79 9.52
C ASP A 33 21.93 2.47 8.76
N GLN A 34 21.74 1.22 8.28
CA GLN A 34 20.56 0.75 7.58
C GLN A 34 19.58 -0.04 8.48
N SER A 35 19.77 -0.04 9.79
CA SER A 35 18.89 -0.73 10.75
C SER A 35 17.58 0.03 10.94
N ILE A 36 16.61 -0.20 10.04
CA ILE A 36 15.31 0.49 10.02
C ILE A 36 14.12 -0.43 10.40
N TYR A 37 14.37 -1.73 10.70
CA TYR A 37 13.32 -2.71 11.00
C TYR A 37 13.10 -2.96 12.51
N LYS A 38 13.40 -1.98 13.37
CA LYS A 38 13.17 -2.09 14.83
C LYS A 38 11.70 -2.42 15.14
N PHE A 39 10.75 -1.84 14.40
CA PHE A 39 9.32 -2.10 14.53
C PHE A 39 8.91 -3.54 14.19
N ARG A 40 9.76 -4.29 13.48
CA ARG A 40 9.60 -5.74 13.20
C ARG A 40 10.40 -6.61 14.15
N GLY A 41 10.95 -6.03 15.23
CA GLY A 41 11.71 -6.74 16.24
C GLY A 41 13.22 -6.84 15.97
N ALA A 42 13.75 -6.18 14.93
CA ALA A 42 15.20 -6.09 14.72
C ALA A 42 15.88 -5.42 15.91
N ASN A 43 17.05 -5.92 16.27
CA ASN A 43 17.83 -5.40 17.38
C ASN A 43 19.23 -5.01 16.90
N ILE A 44 19.45 -3.71 16.72
CA ILE A 44 20.75 -3.16 16.30
C ILE A 44 21.89 -3.55 17.26
N GLY A 45 21.60 -3.84 18.53
CA GLY A 45 22.57 -4.33 19.50
C GLY A 45 23.26 -5.61 19.06
N ASN A 46 22.64 -6.42 18.21
CA ASN A 46 23.23 -7.67 17.70
C ASN A 46 24.47 -7.39 16.83
N ILE A 47 24.42 -6.38 15.96
CA ILE A 47 25.58 -6.02 15.11
C ILE A 47 26.58 -5.13 15.86
N LEU A 48 26.12 -4.16 16.65
CA LEU A 48 26.99 -3.27 17.40
C LEU A 48 27.76 -4.02 18.50
N GLY A 49 27.12 -5.00 19.14
CA GLY A 49 27.70 -5.82 20.22
C GLY A 49 28.36 -7.12 19.75
N PHE A 50 28.49 -7.35 18.44
CA PHE A 50 29.00 -8.62 17.90
C PHE A 50 30.39 -9.00 18.46
N GLU A 51 31.32 -8.06 18.56
CA GLU A 51 32.66 -8.25 19.08
C GLU A 51 32.68 -8.58 20.58
N HIS A 52 31.64 -8.23 21.34
CA HIS A 52 31.55 -8.64 22.76
C HIS A 52 31.18 -10.12 22.91
N VAL A 53 30.45 -10.67 21.92
CA VAL A 53 30.04 -12.09 21.93
C VAL A 53 31.12 -12.97 21.28
N PHE A 54 31.80 -12.44 20.27
CA PHE A 54 32.86 -13.08 19.51
C PHE A 54 34.13 -12.21 19.57
N PRO A 55 34.94 -12.29 20.67
CA PRO A 55 36.08 -11.39 20.89
C PRO A 55 37.18 -11.50 19.83
N ASP A 56 37.32 -12.68 19.22
CA ASP A 56 38.31 -12.94 18.17
C ASP A 56 37.86 -12.56 16.77
N ALA A 57 36.66 -11.96 16.67
CA ALA A 57 36.09 -11.56 15.37
C ALA A 57 36.94 -10.46 14.71
N LYS A 58 37.28 -10.68 13.44
CA LYS A 58 37.95 -9.67 12.61
C LYS A 58 36.92 -8.77 11.94
N VAL A 59 36.92 -7.50 12.32
CA VAL A 59 36.06 -6.50 11.71
C VAL A 59 36.70 -5.91 10.45
N ILE A 60 36.00 -5.96 9.32
CA ILE A 60 36.43 -5.38 8.07
C ILE A 60 35.40 -4.33 7.68
N ARG A 61 35.81 -3.09 7.44
CA ARG A 61 34.94 -2.00 6.99
C ARG A 61 35.00 -1.87 5.49
N LEU A 62 33.82 -1.90 4.84
CA LEU A 62 33.68 -1.70 3.39
C LEU A 62 33.17 -0.27 3.16
N GLU A 63 34.11 0.69 3.02
CA GLU A 63 33.79 2.12 2.92
C GLU A 63 33.71 2.60 1.46
N GLN A 64 34.28 1.85 0.51
CA GLN A 64 34.18 2.18 -0.90
C GLN A 64 32.78 1.81 -1.43
N ASN A 65 32.09 2.80 -1.98
CA ASN A 65 30.79 2.65 -2.64
C ASN A 65 30.98 2.66 -4.16
N TYR A 66 30.34 1.70 -4.83
CA TYR A 66 30.43 1.54 -6.29
C TYR A 66 29.12 1.91 -7.00
N ARG A 67 28.09 2.27 -6.24
CA ARG A 67 26.74 2.53 -6.77
C ARG A 67 26.54 4.02 -7.06
N SER A 68 26.83 4.88 -6.09
CA SER A 68 26.41 6.27 -6.04
C SER A 68 27.51 7.22 -6.49
N THR A 69 27.11 8.40 -6.97
CA THR A 69 28.00 9.52 -7.25
C THR A 69 28.44 10.23 -5.96
N LYS A 70 29.46 11.10 -6.04
CA LYS A 70 30.00 11.81 -4.88
C LYS A 70 28.98 12.71 -4.22
N ASN A 71 28.16 13.44 -4.99
CA ASN A 71 27.12 14.32 -4.44
C ASN A 71 26.11 13.56 -3.60
N ILE A 72 25.68 12.37 -4.04
CA ILE A 72 24.76 11.51 -3.28
C ILE A 72 25.40 11.03 -1.99
N LEU A 73 26.66 10.56 -2.03
CA LEU A 73 27.36 10.06 -0.84
C LEU A 73 27.67 11.17 0.15
N SER A 74 28.01 12.37 -0.32
CA SER A 74 28.21 13.53 0.56
C SER A 74 26.97 13.82 1.39
N ALA A 75 25.81 13.93 0.72
CA ALA A 75 24.54 14.16 1.41
C ALA A 75 24.17 13.01 2.35
N ALA A 76 24.36 11.76 1.93
CA ALA A 76 24.09 10.60 2.78
C ALA A 76 24.98 10.57 4.05
N ASN A 77 26.26 10.88 3.90
CA ASN A 77 27.20 10.97 5.04
C ASN A 77 26.80 12.08 6.02
N GLU A 78 26.31 13.23 5.53
CA GLU A 78 25.84 14.34 6.39
C GLU A 78 24.54 13.96 7.13
N VAL A 79 23.59 13.34 6.45
CA VAL A 79 22.33 12.90 7.08
C VAL A 79 22.62 11.89 8.18
N ILE A 80 23.44 10.88 7.90
CA ILE A 80 23.71 9.79 8.84
C ILE A 80 24.60 10.22 10.01
N ALA A 81 25.34 11.31 9.89
CA ALA A 81 26.14 11.88 10.98
C ALA A 81 25.29 12.31 12.18
N ASN A 82 23.99 12.53 12.01
CA ASN A 82 23.06 12.80 13.11
C ASN A 82 22.80 11.60 14.01
N ASN A 83 23.13 10.37 13.58
CA ASN A 83 23.01 9.18 14.41
C ASN A 83 24.16 9.07 15.39
N ALA A 84 23.87 9.18 16.70
CA ALA A 84 24.88 9.12 17.76
C ALA A 84 25.41 7.70 18.02
N SER A 85 24.59 6.67 17.83
CA SER A 85 24.90 5.27 18.17
C SER A 85 25.24 4.46 16.91
N ARG A 86 26.41 4.70 16.33
CA ARG A 86 26.88 4.00 15.11
C ARG A 86 28.36 3.67 15.16
N LYS A 87 28.79 2.68 14.40
CA LYS A 87 30.21 2.45 14.12
C LYS A 87 30.66 3.50 13.09
N SER A 88 31.56 4.41 13.49
CA SER A 88 32.04 5.49 12.61
C SER A 88 32.61 4.92 11.30
N LYS A 89 32.04 5.32 10.19
CA LYS A 89 32.50 5.05 8.82
C LYS A 89 32.14 6.22 7.93
N THR A 90 32.86 6.42 6.84
CA THR A 90 32.59 7.44 5.83
C THR A 90 32.62 6.78 4.46
N LEU A 91 31.47 6.75 3.80
CA LEU A 91 31.39 6.18 2.45
C LEU A 91 32.05 7.13 1.45
N TRP A 92 32.87 6.56 0.57
CA TRP A 92 33.53 7.28 -0.52
C TRP A 92 33.41 6.51 -1.84
N THR A 93 33.64 7.19 -2.97
CA THR A 93 33.54 6.57 -4.30
C THR A 93 34.55 7.17 -5.30
N GLU A 94 34.94 6.37 -6.26
CA GLU A 94 35.67 6.82 -7.47
C GLU A 94 34.74 7.30 -8.58
N ASN A 95 33.44 7.13 -8.44
CA ASN A 95 32.45 7.62 -9.40
C ASN A 95 32.54 9.16 -9.51
N PRO A 96 32.08 9.74 -10.63
CA PRO A 96 32.08 11.20 -10.82
C PRO A 96 31.22 11.92 -9.79
N GLU A 97 31.31 13.26 -9.79
CA GLU A 97 30.48 14.13 -8.93
C GLU A 97 28.99 13.83 -9.08
N GLY A 98 28.52 13.64 -10.32
CA GLY A 98 27.11 13.45 -10.63
C GLY A 98 26.31 14.74 -10.56
N ASP A 99 25.01 14.62 -10.77
CA ASP A 99 24.09 15.75 -10.70
C ASP A 99 23.89 16.19 -9.24
N LEU A 100 23.51 17.47 -9.07
CA LEU A 100 23.14 18.01 -7.77
C LEU A 100 21.80 17.42 -7.30
N ILE A 101 21.64 17.30 -6.00
CA ILE A 101 20.37 16.94 -5.38
C ILE A 101 19.44 18.13 -5.46
N HIS A 102 18.24 17.93 -6.00
CA HIS A 102 17.20 18.93 -6.07
C HIS A 102 16.21 18.76 -4.91
N PHE A 103 16.04 19.82 -4.13
CA PHE A 103 15.02 19.90 -3.08
C PHE A 103 13.87 20.79 -3.54
N ARG A 104 12.64 20.34 -3.35
CA ARG A 104 11.44 21.12 -3.58
C ARG A 104 10.43 20.89 -2.47
N GLN A 105 9.66 21.94 -2.15
CA GLN A 105 8.53 21.88 -1.27
C GLN A 105 7.27 22.24 -2.07
N PHE A 106 6.19 21.50 -1.84
CA PHE A 106 4.91 21.67 -2.50
C PHE A 106 3.84 22.04 -1.49
N MET A 107 2.75 22.64 -1.96
CA MET A 107 1.62 23.02 -1.10
C MET A 107 0.78 21.79 -0.70
N ASN A 108 0.75 20.76 -1.57
CA ASN A 108 0.00 19.53 -1.37
C ASN A 108 0.63 18.36 -2.13
N GLY A 109 0.19 17.14 -1.82
CA GLY A 109 0.70 15.92 -2.45
C GLY A 109 0.34 15.79 -3.94
N TYR A 110 -0.72 16.46 -4.40
CA TYR A 110 -1.10 16.46 -5.81
C TYR A 110 -0.07 17.18 -6.68
N GLU A 111 0.36 18.40 -6.27
CA GLU A 111 1.43 19.14 -6.93
C GLU A 111 2.76 18.38 -6.91
N GLU A 112 3.06 17.73 -5.78
CA GLU A 112 4.23 16.87 -5.63
C GLU A 112 4.24 15.75 -6.66
N ALA A 113 3.16 14.96 -6.72
CA ALA A 113 3.04 13.83 -7.65
C ALA A 113 3.08 14.28 -9.11
N GLU A 114 2.42 15.38 -9.46
CA GLU A 114 2.45 15.96 -10.80
C GLU A 114 3.86 16.38 -11.22
N TYR A 115 4.57 17.06 -10.33
CA TYR A 115 5.94 17.47 -10.57
C TYR A 115 6.86 16.27 -10.76
N VAL A 116 6.83 15.30 -9.85
CA VAL A 116 7.70 14.11 -9.91
C VAL A 116 7.45 13.29 -11.17
N VAL A 117 6.20 13.02 -11.52
CA VAL A 117 5.85 12.28 -12.73
C VAL A 117 6.21 13.07 -13.98
N GLY A 118 6.06 14.41 -13.93
CA GLY A 118 6.52 15.33 -14.98
C GLY A 118 8.03 15.25 -15.19
N GLU A 119 8.85 15.24 -14.15
CA GLU A 119 10.31 15.09 -14.22
C GLU A 119 10.72 13.72 -14.81
N ILE A 120 10.06 12.65 -14.43
CA ILE A 120 10.28 11.30 -15.00
C ILE A 120 9.96 11.32 -16.51
N SER A 121 8.84 11.92 -16.92
CA SER A 121 8.47 12.10 -18.33
C SER A 121 9.51 12.93 -19.08
N ARG A 122 10.00 14.00 -18.48
CA ARG A 122 11.01 14.89 -19.06
C ARG A 122 12.33 14.15 -19.25
N ALA A 123 12.81 13.46 -18.21
CA ALA A 123 14.04 12.67 -18.28
C ALA A 123 13.98 11.60 -19.39
N HIS A 124 12.80 10.96 -19.54
CA HIS A 124 12.60 10.00 -20.63
C HIS A 124 12.69 10.65 -22.02
N ARG A 125 12.03 11.79 -22.23
CA ARG A 125 11.96 12.45 -23.54
C ARG A 125 13.27 13.15 -23.93
N GLU A 126 13.89 13.83 -22.99
CA GLU A 126 15.04 14.71 -23.26
C GLU A 126 16.37 13.99 -23.10
N ASN A 127 16.48 13.11 -22.11
CA ASN A 127 17.74 12.44 -21.77
C ASN A 127 17.77 10.95 -22.17
N GLY A 128 16.67 10.43 -22.74
CA GLY A 128 16.57 9.02 -23.12
C GLY A 128 16.56 8.05 -21.94
N ALA A 129 16.31 8.53 -20.70
CA ALA A 129 16.20 7.70 -19.52
C ALA A 129 15.06 6.68 -19.70
N LYS A 130 15.28 5.46 -19.24
CA LYS A 130 14.23 4.43 -19.27
C LYS A 130 13.41 4.52 -18.01
N TYR A 131 12.10 4.38 -18.10
CA TYR A 131 11.21 4.38 -16.93
C TYR A 131 11.64 3.39 -15.83
N LYS A 132 12.18 2.23 -16.21
CA LYS A 132 12.69 1.23 -15.27
C LYS A 132 13.93 1.67 -14.49
N ASP A 133 14.57 2.75 -14.88
CA ASP A 133 15.76 3.31 -14.23
C ASP A 133 15.36 4.42 -13.23
N CYS A 134 14.05 4.72 -13.13
CA CYS A 134 13.48 5.66 -12.18
C CYS A 134 12.79 4.93 -11.02
N ALA A 135 12.91 5.48 -9.81
CA ALA A 135 12.20 5.00 -8.64
C ALA A 135 11.64 6.18 -7.83
N VAL A 136 10.43 6.02 -7.31
CA VAL A 136 9.81 6.95 -6.36
C VAL A 136 9.74 6.26 -5.00
N LEU A 137 10.31 6.88 -3.99
CA LEU A 137 10.31 6.39 -2.62
C LEU A 137 9.39 7.27 -1.77
N TYR A 138 8.55 6.67 -0.95
CA TYR A 138 7.63 7.37 -0.06
C TYR A 138 7.63 6.72 1.32
N ARG A 139 7.20 7.47 2.35
CA ARG A 139 7.24 7.02 3.74
C ARG A 139 6.13 6.04 4.07
N THR A 140 4.90 6.29 3.59
CA THR A 140 3.74 5.44 3.86
C THR A 140 3.10 4.96 2.56
N ASN A 141 2.44 3.79 2.63
CA ASN A 141 1.79 3.21 1.47
C ASN A 141 0.66 4.10 0.92
N ALA A 142 0.01 4.88 1.77
CA ALA A 142 -1.06 5.80 1.38
C ALA A 142 -0.60 6.79 0.30
N GLN A 143 0.61 7.31 0.42
CA GLN A 143 1.19 8.28 -0.53
C GLN A 143 1.30 7.74 -1.96
N SER A 144 1.29 6.41 -2.18
CA SER A 144 1.41 5.85 -3.53
C SER A 144 0.26 6.23 -4.46
N ARG A 145 -0.95 6.45 -3.92
CA ARG A 145 -2.16 6.69 -4.72
C ARG A 145 -1.99 7.80 -5.77
N LEU A 146 -1.52 8.96 -5.34
CA LEU A 146 -1.36 10.12 -6.25
C LEU A 146 -0.31 9.85 -7.34
N PHE A 147 0.78 9.17 -7.00
CA PHE A 147 1.80 8.76 -7.99
C PHE A 147 1.24 7.73 -8.97
N GLU A 148 0.47 6.75 -8.49
CA GLU A 148 -0.19 5.75 -9.32
C GLU A 148 -1.12 6.42 -10.33
N GLU A 149 -2.04 7.28 -9.87
CA GLU A 149 -2.98 8.02 -10.71
C GLU A 149 -2.27 8.91 -11.74
N LYS A 150 -1.24 9.65 -11.32
CA LYS A 150 -0.47 10.51 -12.24
C LYS A 150 0.33 9.73 -13.27
N CYS A 151 0.91 8.59 -12.89
CA CYS A 151 1.58 7.70 -13.83
C CYS A 151 0.61 7.14 -14.88
N LEU A 152 -0.61 6.75 -14.46
CA LEU A 152 -1.65 6.27 -15.37
C LEU A 152 -2.08 7.35 -16.36
N LEU A 153 -2.37 8.57 -15.88
CA LEU A 153 -2.73 9.71 -16.73
C LEU A 153 -1.62 10.06 -17.74
N ALA A 154 -0.37 9.94 -17.33
CA ALA A 154 0.78 10.18 -18.19
C ALA A 154 1.17 8.98 -19.08
N ASN A 155 0.44 7.85 -19.03
CA ASN A 155 0.78 6.58 -19.68
C ASN A 155 2.19 6.07 -19.35
N ILE A 156 2.67 6.29 -18.13
CA ILE A 156 3.96 5.79 -17.64
C ILE A 156 3.74 4.43 -16.97
N PRO A 157 4.40 3.36 -17.48
CA PRO A 157 4.33 2.06 -16.81
C PRO A 157 5.05 2.10 -15.47
N TYR A 158 4.41 1.62 -14.41
CA TYR A 158 4.99 1.57 -13.08
C TYR A 158 4.75 0.21 -12.40
N LYS A 159 5.43 -0.03 -11.29
CA LYS A 159 5.26 -1.20 -10.45
C LYS A 159 5.40 -0.82 -8.97
N ILE A 160 4.41 -1.19 -8.16
CA ILE A 160 4.53 -1.11 -6.70
C ILE A 160 5.39 -2.25 -6.19
N VAL A 161 6.40 -1.92 -5.40
CA VAL A 161 7.33 -2.88 -4.79
C VAL A 161 7.02 -3.03 -3.30
N GLY A 162 6.79 -4.26 -2.85
CA GLY A 162 6.51 -4.56 -1.44
C GLY A 162 5.07 -4.30 -1.00
N GLY A 163 4.16 -4.02 -1.93
CA GLY A 163 2.75 -3.77 -1.64
C GLY A 163 1.84 -4.18 -2.80
N VAL A 164 0.57 -3.78 -2.68
CA VAL A 164 -0.44 -3.88 -3.73
C VAL A 164 -0.92 -2.48 -4.09
N ASN A 165 -1.41 -2.30 -5.31
CA ASN A 165 -1.96 -1.05 -5.78
C ASN A 165 -3.05 -0.54 -4.86
N PHE A 166 -3.22 0.78 -4.78
CA PHE A 166 -4.11 1.43 -3.83
C PHE A 166 -5.53 0.83 -3.86
N TYR A 167 -6.14 0.77 -5.04
CA TYR A 167 -7.51 0.25 -5.20
C TYR A 167 -7.63 -1.29 -5.04
N ALA A 168 -6.50 -2.00 -4.97
CA ALA A 168 -6.47 -3.44 -4.71
C ALA A 168 -6.38 -3.79 -3.21
N ARG A 169 -6.14 -2.81 -2.31
CA ARG A 169 -6.06 -2.99 -0.86
C ARG A 169 -7.39 -3.43 -0.28
N LYS A 170 -7.33 -4.25 0.77
CA LYS A 170 -8.51 -4.89 1.36
C LYS A 170 -9.54 -3.85 1.84
N GLU A 171 -9.11 -2.90 2.68
CA GLU A 171 -9.93 -1.84 3.26
C GLU A 171 -10.57 -0.96 2.20
N ILE A 172 -9.84 -0.63 1.14
CA ILE A 172 -10.34 0.16 0.02
C ILE A 172 -11.40 -0.61 -0.76
N LYS A 173 -11.13 -1.88 -1.08
CA LYS A 173 -12.12 -2.75 -1.74
C LYS A 173 -13.38 -2.94 -0.91
N ASP A 174 -13.25 -3.08 0.41
CA ASP A 174 -14.39 -3.25 1.29
C ASP A 174 -15.29 -2.00 1.25
N LEU A 175 -14.72 -0.80 1.39
CA LEU A 175 -15.45 0.47 1.35
C LEU A 175 -16.04 0.74 -0.03
N LEU A 176 -15.29 0.51 -1.10
CA LEU A 176 -15.81 0.63 -2.46
C LEU A 176 -16.97 -0.34 -2.75
N CYS A 177 -16.92 -1.56 -2.19
CA CYS A 177 -18.03 -2.49 -2.32
C CYS A 177 -19.29 -2.02 -1.56
N TYR A 178 -19.12 -1.31 -0.42
CA TYR A 178 -20.24 -0.62 0.22
C TYR A 178 -20.84 0.45 -0.69
N LEU A 179 -20.01 1.33 -1.25
CA LEU A 179 -20.46 2.37 -2.16
C LEU A 179 -21.15 1.79 -3.40
N LYS A 180 -20.57 0.74 -4.01
CA LYS A 180 -21.20 0.01 -5.13
C LYS A 180 -22.54 -0.59 -4.77
N THR A 181 -22.69 -1.18 -3.58
CA THR A 181 -23.95 -1.74 -3.11
C THR A 181 -25.01 -0.66 -2.87
N ILE A 182 -24.60 0.51 -2.39
CA ILE A 182 -25.47 1.68 -2.21
C ILE A 182 -25.94 2.21 -3.56
N ASP A 183 -25.04 2.36 -4.52
CA ASP A 183 -25.34 2.83 -5.87
C ASP A 183 -26.17 1.79 -6.65
N ASN A 184 -25.66 0.57 -6.77
CA ASN A 184 -26.28 -0.50 -7.52
C ASN A 184 -26.21 -1.84 -6.78
N SER A 185 -27.30 -2.20 -6.08
CA SER A 185 -27.38 -3.45 -5.31
C SER A 185 -27.40 -4.74 -6.15
N ARG A 186 -27.38 -4.64 -7.48
CA ARG A 186 -27.32 -5.80 -8.38
C ARG A 186 -25.89 -6.33 -8.59
N ASP A 187 -24.87 -5.65 -8.06
CA ASP A 187 -23.50 -6.18 -8.01
C ASP A 187 -23.39 -7.21 -6.88
N ASP A 188 -23.72 -8.46 -7.20
CA ASP A 188 -23.72 -9.57 -6.24
C ASP A 188 -22.34 -9.79 -5.61
N LEU A 189 -21.23 -9.52 -6.33
CA LEU A 189 -19.87 -9.65 -5.81
C LEU A 189 -19.62 -8.60 -4.73
N ALA A 190 -20.06 -7.37 -4.95
CA ALA A 190 -19.93 -6.29 -3.97
C ALA A 190 -20.76 -6.62 -2.70
N VAL A 191 -22.01 -7.01 -2.86
CA VAL A 191 -22.89 -7.36 -1.73
C VAL A 191 -22.32 -8.50 -0.91
N ARG A 192 -21.88 -9.59 -1.56
CA ARG A 192 -21.30 -10.77 -0.87
C ARG A 192 -20.02 -10.46 -0.16
N ARG A 193 -19.24 -9.51 -0.66
CA ARG A 193 -18.01 -9.09 0.00
C ARG A 193 -18.30 -8.40 1.33
N ILE A 194 -19.27 -7.50 1.38
CA ILE A 194 -19.52 -6.64 2.55
C ILE A 194 -20.49 -7.21 3.58
N ILE A 195 -21.25 -8.23 3.24
CA ILE A 195 -22.31 -8.75 4.12
C ILE A 195 -21.81 -9.20 5.52
N ASN A 196 -20.53 -9.60 5.62
CA ASN A 196 -19.83 -9.94 6.84
C ASN A 196 -18.61 -9.04 7.13
N VAL A 197 -18.57 -7.83 6.61
CA VAL A 197 -17.55 -6.83 6.90
C VAL A 197 -18.25 -5.55 7.36
N PRO A 198 -18.25 -5.20 8.66
CA PRO A 198 -17.73 -5.97 9.79
C PRO A 198 -18.44 -7.30 10.01
N LYS A 199 -17.87 -8.15 10.86
CA LYS A 199 -18.39 -9.51 11.11
C LYS A 199 -19.81 -9.50 11.68
N ARG A 200 -20.79 -9.95 10.89
CA ARG A 200 -22.21 -10.04 11.31
C ARG A 200 -22.63 -11.47 11.72
N GLY A 201 -21.76 -12.46 11.47
CA GLY A 201 -22.02 -13.85 11.82
C GLY A 201 -23.11 -14.50 10.95
N ILE A 202 -23.22 -14.11 9.69
CA ILE A 202 -24.05 -14.76 8.67
C ILE A 202 -23.20 -15.89 8.08
N GLY A 203 -23.56 -17.14 8.34
CA GLY A 203 -22.74 -18.29 7.96
C GLY A 203 -22.75 -18.61 6.47
N ALA A 204 -21.70 -19.27 5.99
CA ALA A 204 -21.56 -19.66 4.58
C ALA A 204 -22.75 -20.49 4.05
N THR A 205 -23.28 -21.39 4.88
CA THR A 205 -24.48 -22.19 4.53
C THR A 205 -25.72 -21.31 4.29
N THR A 206 -25.89 -20.26 5.10
CA THR A 206 -26.98 -19.29 4.91
C THR A 206 -26.81 -18.52 3.61
N LEU A 207 -25.57 -18.03 3.34
CA LEU A 207 -25.26 -17.33 2.10
C LEU A 207 -25.47 -18.24 0.86
N GLY A 208 -25.15 -19.53 0.97
CA GLY A 208 -25.42 -20.51 -0.07
C GLY A 208 -26.91 -20.63 -0.37
N ARG A 209 -27.77 -20.76 0.66
CA ARG A 209 -29.23 -20.84 0.50
C ARG A 209 -29.83 -19.60 -0.15
N ILE A 210 -29.33 -18.42 0.22
CA ILE A 210 -29.75 -17.16 -0.42
C ILE A 210 -29.36 -17.18 -1.90
N GLN A 211 -28.15 -17.67 -2.23
CA GLN A 211 -27.70 -17.78 -3.62
C GLN A 211 -28.57 -18.76 -4.42
N ASP A 212 -28.83 -19.95 -3.87
CA ASP A 212 -29.67 -20.96 -4.51
C ASP A 212 -31.08 -20.39 -4.80
N TYR A 213 -31.64 -19.64 -3.86
CA TYR A 213 -32.92 -18.96 -4.04
C TYR A 213 -32.83 -17.85 -5.12
N ALA A 214 -31.79 -17.02 -5.08
CA ALA A 214 -31.58 -15.99 -6.09
C ALA A 214 -31.50 -16.58 -7.50
N ASP A 215 -30.75 -17.68 -7.66
CA ASP A 215 -30.58 -18.39 -8.93
C ASP A 215 -31.92 -18.99 -9.41
N GLN A 216 -32.69 -19.63 -8.51
CA GLN A 216 -34.01 -20.21 -8.83
C GLN A 216 -35.03 -19.14 -9.27
N MET A 217 -35.04 -18.00 -8.59
CA MET A 217 -35.96 -16.92 -8.84
C MET A 217 -35.48 -15.95 -9.93
N SER A 218 -34.25 -16.12 -10.42
CA SER A 218 -33.57 -15.24 -11.38
C SER A 218 -33.54 -13.76 -10.91
N VAL A 219 -33.28 -13.54 -9.63
CA VAL A 219 -33.14 -12.22 -9.00
C VAL A 219 -31.71 -12.00 -8.53
N SER A 220 -31.34 -10.74 -8.18
CA SER A 220 -30.03 -10.45 -7.61
C SER A 220 -29.89 -11.05 -6.20
N PHE A 221 -28.66 -11.28 -5.77
CA PHE A 221 -28.38 -11.74 -4.40
C PHE A 221 -28.96 -10.78 -3.35
N TYR A 222 -28.92 -9.46 -3.60
CA TYR A 222 -29.49 -8.47 -2.70
C TYR A 222 -31.03 -8.54 -2.68
N ASP A 223 -31.68 -8.74 -3.82
CA ASP A 223 -33.15 -8.91 -3.85
C ASP A 223 -33.58 -10.17 -3.08
N ALA A 224 -32.83 -11.26 -3.21
CA ALA A 224 -33.05 -12.46 -2.38
C ALA A 224 -32.84 -12.21 -0.87
N LEU A 225 -31.88 -11.35 -0.48
CA LEU A 225 -31.71 -10.94 0.93
C LEU A 225 -32.93 -10.14 1.43
N ARG A 226 -33.56 -9.32 0.59
CA ARG A 226 -34.73 -8.52 0.96
C ARG A 226 -35.99 -9.37 1.25
N VAL A 227 -36.05 -10.55 0.72
CA VAL A 227 -37.13 -11.52 0.92
C VAL A 227 -36.62 -12.78 1.63
N ALA A 228 -35.61 -12.64 2.49
CA ALA A 228 -34.95 -13.76 3.17
C ALA A 228 -35.91 -14.64 4.00
N GLU A 229 -37.06 -14.11 4.41
CA GLU A 229 -38.12 -14.85 5.07
C GLU A 229 -38.74 -15.96 4.19
N GLU A 230 -38.72 -15.79 2.87
CA GLU A 230 -39.19 -16.77 1.90
C GLU A 230 -38.18 -17.88 1.63
N VAL A 231 -36.91 -17.69 2.02
CA VAL A 231 -35.84 -18.65 1.74
C VAL A 231 -35.89 -19.80 2.78
N PRO A 232 -35.99 -21.07 2.32
CA PRO A 232 -36.10 -22.19 3.23
C PRO A 232 -34.92 -22.32 4.20
N SER A 233 -35.23 -22.58 5.46
CA SER A 233 -34.23 -22.90 6.49
C SER A 233 -33.22 -21.80 6.82
N ILE A 234 -33.54 -20.53 6.62
CA ILE A 234 -32.70 -19.37 7.01
C ILE A 234 -32.59 -19.28 8.55
N GLY A 235 -33.67 -19.57 9.27
CA GLY A 235 -33.66 -19.70 10.72
C GLY A 235 -33.16 -18.45 11.46
N ARG A 236 -32.19 -18.66 12.39
CA ARG A 236 -31.66 -17.59 13.27
C ARG A 236 -30.88 -16.50 12.51
N SER A 237 -30.55 -16.71 11.25
CA SER A 237 -29.81 -15.73 10.47
C SER A 237 -30.72 -14.62 9.91
N LEU A 238 -32.03 -14.81 9.92
CA LEU A 238 -33.00 -13.85 9.36
C LEU A 238 -32.82 -12.45 9.95
N SER A 239 -32.81 -12.30 11.26
CA SER A 239 -32.66 -10.99 11.91
C SER A 239 -31.35 -10.27 11.58
N LYS A 240 -30.28 -11.03 11.31
CA LYS A 240 -28.98 -10.46 10.90
C LYS A 240 -29.02 -9.98 9.43
N ILE A 241 -29.73 -10.72 8.58
CA ILE A 241 -29.93 -10.35 7.19
C ILE A 241 -30.81 -9.11 7.11
N ASP A 242 -31.93 -9.08 7.87
CA ASP A 242 -32.82 -7.91 7.94
C ASP A 242 -32.08 -6.67 8.42
N GLY A 243 -31.23 -6.84 9.45
CA GLY A 243 -30.35 -5.76 9.94
C GLY A 243 -29.42 -5.22 8.85
N PHE A 244 -28.82 -6.11 8.04
CA PHE A 244 -27.96 -5.70 6.93
C PHE A 244 -28.78 -5.00 5.82
N VAL A 245 -29.93 -5.54 5.44
CA VAL A 245 -30.81 -4.95 4.42
C VAL A 245 -31.28 -3.56 4.85
N THR A 246 -31.77 -3.43 6.08
CA THR A 246 -32.21 -2.14 6.65
C THR A 246 -31.08 -1.11 6.67
N PHE A 247 -29.89 -1.55 7.03
CA PHE A 247 -28.68 -0.72 7.03
C PHE A 247 -28.36 -0.18 5.62
N ILE A 248 -28.34 -1.05 4.60
CA ILE A 248 -28.09 -0.64 3.22
C ILE A 248 -29.20 0.28 2.69
N GLN A 249 -30.48 -0.01 2.99
CA GLN A 249 -31.59 0.85 2.58
C GLN A 249 -31.49 2.24 3.21
N GLY A 250 -31.12 2.33 4.48
CA GLY A 250 -30.88 3.60 5.16
C GLY A 250 -29.79 4.44 4.49
N LEU A 251 -28.70 3.80 4.05
CA LEU A 251 -27.61 4.47 3.33
C LEU A 251 -28.04 4.90 1.92
N LYS A 252 -28.85 4.09 1.22
CA LYS A 252 -29.41 4.47 -0.08
C LYS A 252 -30.29 5.72 0.00
N SER A 253 -31.17 5.80 0.99
CA SER A 253 -31.99 7.00 1.22
C SER A 253 -31.13 8.25 1.47
N LYS A 254 -30.02 8.10 2.21
CA LYS A 254 -29.08 9.21 2.47
C LYS A 254 -28.32 9.62 1.21
N ALA A 255 -27.96 8.67 0.35
CA ALA A 255 -27.22 8.94 -0.87
C ALA A 255 -27.99 9.85 -1.87
N GLU A 256 -29.31 9.99 -1.72
CA GLU A 256 -30.10 10.93 -2.52
C GLU A 256 -29.80 12.42 -2.21
N SER A 257 -29.26 12.71 -1.02
CA SER A 257 -29.01 14.08 -0.55
C SER A 257 -27.58 14.35 -0.07
N TYR A 258 -26.80 13.29 0.18
CA TYR A 258 -25.44 13.38 0.67
C TYR A 258 -24.44 13.42 -0.50
N THR A 259 -23.32 14.12 -0.29
CA THR A 259 -22.16 14.04 -1.18
C THR A 259 -21.52 12.66 -1.11
N VAL A 260 -20.67 12.33 -2.08
CA VAL A 260 -19.91 11.06 -2.10
C VAL A 260 -19.07 10.91 -0.84
N ARG A 261 -18.45 12.01 -0.38
CA ARG A 261 -17.69 12.06 0.86
C ARG A 261 -18.57 11.73 2.06
N GLU A 262 -19.69 12.42 2.23
CA GLU A 262 -20.60 12.20 3.37
C GLU A 262 -21.14 10.77 3.43
N ILE A 263 -21.42 10.14 2.28
CA ILE A 263 -21.84 8.73 2.23
C ILE A 263 -20.69 7.81 2.65
N LEU A 264 -19.47 8.05 2.20
CA LEU A 264 -18.30 7.24 2.59
C LEU A 264 -18.04 7.37 4.10
N GLU A 265 -18.01 8.58 4.64
CA GLU A 265 -17.84 8.83 6.08
C GLU A 265 -18.96 8.16 6.91
N GLU A 266 -20.19 8.21 6.43
CA GLU A 266 -21.33 7.57 7.08
C GLU A 266 -21.22 6.02 7.06
N VAL A 267 -20.74 5.43 5.97
CA VAL A 267 -20.41 4.01 5.90
C VAL A 267 -19.35 3.65 6.94
N ILE A 268 -18.25 4.40 6.99
CA ILE A 268 -17.15 4.17 7.95
C ILE A 268 -17.66 4.26 9.38
N ARG A 269 -18.42 5.31 9.69
CA ARG A 269 -18.98 5.57 11.02
C ARG A 269 -19.95 4.47 11.47
N LEU A 270 -20.93 4.12 10.63
CA LEU A 270 -21.97 3.16 10.98
C LEU A 270 -21.48 1.72 10.99
N THR A 271 -20.45 1.38 10.21
CA THR A 271 -19.82 0.06 10.24
C THR A 271 -18.86 -0.08 11.43
N GLY A 272 -18.34 1.03 11.96
CA GLY A 272 -17.26 1.03 12.95
C GLY A 272 -15.94 0.53 12.39
N TYR A 273 -15.74 0.61 11.06
CA TYR A 273 -14.59 0.03 10.36
C TYR A 273 -13.26 0.56 10.93
N VAL A 274 -13.14 1.88 11.08
CA VAL A 274 -11.94 2.52 11.66
C VAL A 274 -11.80 2.17 13.14
N THR A 275 -12.89 2.17 13.90
CA THR A 275 -12.86 1.81 15.33
C THR A 275 -12.37 0.36 15.56
N GLU A 276 -12.71 -0.57 14.65
CA GLU A 276 -12.22 -1.95 14.71
C GLU A 276 -10.69 -1.99 14.44
N LEU A 277 -10.21 -1.22 13.47
CA LEU A 277 -8.78 -1.08 13.20
C LEU A 277 -8.00 -0.43 14.35
N GLU A 278 -8.52 0.66 14.93
CA GLU A 278 -7.92 1.31 16.10
C GLU A 278 -7.79 0.34 17.30
N ALA A 279 -8.78 -0.54 17.47
CA ALA A 279 -8.74 -1.56 18.52
C ALA A 279 -7.67 -2.64 18.29
N GLU A 280 -7.20 -2.85 17.06
CA GLU A 280 -6.08 -3.75 16.78
C GLU A 280 -4.75 -3.21 17.33
N GLY A 281 -4.56 -1.88 17.38
CA GLY A 281 -3.39 -1.19 17.96
C GLY A 281 -2.06 -1.58 17.30
N THR A 282 -2.06 -1.87 16.00
CA THR A 282 -0.88 -2.29 15.23
C THR A 282 -0.52 -1.25 14.18
N GLU A 283 0.78 -1.13 13.85
CA GLU A 283 1.23 -0.26 12.75
C GLU A 283 0.56 -0.63 11.41
N GLU A 284 0.18 -1.90 11.22
CA GLU A 284 -0.53 -2.33 10.03
C GLU A 284 -1.97 -1.79 10.00
N ALA A 285 -2.62 -1.72 11.16
CA ALA A 285 -3.94 -1.10 11.30
C ALA A 285 -3.87 0.42 11.07
N ASP A 286 -2.87 1.09 11.61
CA ASP A 286 -2.63 2.53 11.38
C ASP A 286 -2.45 2.81 9.88
N ALA A 287 -1.64 2.01 9.18
CA ALA A 287 -1.45 2.14 7.74
C ALA A 287 -2.75 1.92 6.93
N ARG A 288 -3.67 1.07 7.42
CA ARG A 288 -5.00 0.91 6.80
C ARG A 288 -5.88 2.12 7.03
N ILE A 289 -5.80 2.75 8.20
CA ILE A 289 -6.52 3.99 8.49
C ILE A 289 -6.03 5.10 7.57
N GLU A 290 -4.71 5.28 7.39
CA GLU A 290 -4.15 6.22 6.43
C GLU A 290 -4.67 5.97 4.99
N ASN A 291 -4.83 4.71 4.59
CA ASN A 291 -5.41 4.38 3.28
C ASN A 291 -6.89 4.81 3.18
N ILE A 292 -7.65 4.70 4.26
CA ILE A 292 -9.05 5.14 4.31
C ILE A 292 -9.13 6.66 4.20
N ASP A 293 -8.26 7.39 4.89
CA ASP A 293 -8.17 8.85 4.80
C ASP A 293 -7.82 9.31 3.38
N GLU A 294 -6.93 8.58 2.68
CA GLU A 294 -6.63 8.83 1.27
C GLU A 294 -7.83 8.57 0.36
N LEU A 295 -8.68 7.58 0.66
CA LEU A 295 -9.92 7.37 -0.10
C LEU A 295 -10.90 8.52 0.13
N ILE A 296 -11.01 9.05 1.35
CA ILE A 296 -11.84 10.22 1.66
C ILE A 296 -11.31 11.43 0.88
N SER A 297 -10.00 11.69 0.89
CA SER A 297 -9.38 12.77 0.11
C SER A 297 -9.66 12.64 -1.40
N LYS A 298 -9.73 11.41 -1.93
CA LYS A 298 -10.11 11.16 -3.33
C LYS A 298 -11.54 11.59 -3.63
N THR A 299 -12.48 11.39 -2.69
CA THR A 299 -13.87 11.86 -2.88
C THR A 299 -13.96 13.39 -2.91
N GLU A 300 -13.14 14.09 -2.13
CA GLU A 300 -13.06 15.56 -2.17
C GLU A 300 -12.52 16.04 -3.52
N SER A 301 -11.38 15.50 -3.96
CA SER A 301 -10.78 15.85 -5.25
C SER A 301 -11.72 15.58 -6.43
N TYR A 302 -12.52 14.51 -6.35
CA TYR A 302 -13.56 14.23 -7.35
C TYR A 302 -14.65 15.30 -7.34
N GLN A 303 -15.13 15.70 -6.17
CA GLN A 303 -16.16 16.72 -6.03
C GLN A 303 -15.67 18.05 -6.59
N GLU A 304 -14.48 18.51 -6.22
CA GLU A 304 -13.84 19.74 -6.71
C GLU A 304 -13.74 19.72 -8.25
N ALA A 305 -13.26 18.62 -8.83
CA ALA A 305 -13.12 18.46 -10.28
C ALA A 305 -14.47 18.52 -11.00
N MET A 306 -15.54 17.96 -10.43
CA MET A 306 -16.88 18.04 -11.01
C MET A 306 -17.47 19.46 -10.92
N GLU A 307 -17.26 20.14 -9.80
CA GLU A 307 -17.66 21.54 -9.60
C GLU A 307 -16.98 22.47 -10.61
N GLU A 308 -15.68 22.32 -10.83
CA GLU A 308 -14.92 23.09 -11.83
C GLU A 308 -15.47 22.86 -13.27
N GLN A 309 -15.95 21.66 -13.56
CA GLN A 309 -16.56 21.32 -14.86
C GLN A 309 -18.04 21.71 -14.94
N GLY A 310 -18.63 22.22 -13.87
CA GLY A 310 -20.06 22.56 -13.79
C GLY A 310 -20.95 21.32 -13.85
N GLN A 311 -20.47 20.15 -13.45
CA GLN A 311 -21.18 18.88 -13.47
C GLN A 311 -21.52 18.43 -12.03
N PRO A 312 -22.62 17.67 -11.85
CA PRO A 312 -22.94 17.12 -10.53
C PRO A 312 -21.96 15.99 -10.16
N ALA A 313 -21.39 16.06 -8.97
CA ALA A 313 -20.59 14.99 -8.40
C ALA A 313 -21.51 13.87 -7.90
N THR A 314 -21.68 12.81 -8.68
CA THR A 314 -22.55 11.68 -8.35
C THR A 314 -21.78 10.48 -7.85
N LEU A 315 -22.42 9.62 -7.04
CA LEU A 315 -21.82 8.38 -6.56
C LEU A 315 -21.48 7.43 -7.73
N SER A 316 -22.37 7.29 -8.70
CA SER A 316 -22.12 6.47 -9.89
C SER A 316 -20.92 6.97 -10.69
N GLY A 317 -20.81 8.29 -10.93
CA GLY A 317 -19.68 8.88 -11.65
C GLY A 317 -18.35 8.68 -10.91
N PHE A 318 -18.34 8.80 -9.58
CA PHE A 318 -17.18 8.49 -8.77
C PHE A 318 -16.74 7.04 -8.94
N LEU A 319 -17.68 6.10 -8.87
CA LEU A 319 -17.39 4.66 -9.01
C LEU A 319 -16.92 4.29 -10.42
N GLU A 320 -17.44 4.96 -11.46
CA GLU A 320 -16.98 4.81 -12.84
C GLU A 320 -15.53 5.30 -13.00
N GLU A 321 -15.20 6.47 -12.44
CA GLU A 321 -13.81 6.97 -12.46
C GLU A 321 -12.85 5.99 -11.77
N ILE A 322 -13.21 5.49 -10.59
CA ILE A 322 -12.39 4.49 -9.88
C ILE A 322 -12.26 3.19 -10.70
N ALA A 323 -13.33 2.73 -11.34
CA ALA A 323 -13.28 1.52 -12.16
C ALA A 323 -12.34 1.67 -13.35
N LEU A 324 -12.38 2.83 -14.04
CA LEU A 324 -11.44 3.12 -15.14
C LEU A 324 -9.99 3.10 -14.68
N ILE A 325 -9.68 3.71 -13.54
CA ILE A 325 -8.33 3.70 -12.97
C ILE A 325 -7.90 2.26 -12.65
N ALA A 326 -8.75 1.48 -11.99
CA ALA A 326 -8.43 0.10 -11.58
C ALA A 326 -8.27 -0.84 -12.78
N ASP A 327 -9.02 -0.66 -13.87
CA ASP A 327 -8.93 -1.46 -15.09
C ASP A 327 -7.64 -1.14 -15.87
N ILE A 328 -7.30 0.12 -16.03
CA ILE A 328 -6.04 0.56 -16.65
C ILE A 328 -4.86 -0.01 -15.86
N ASP A 329 -4.92 -0.01 -14.55
CA ASP A 329 -3.92 -0.58 -13.64
C ASP A 329 -3.72 -2.09 -13.90
N SER A 330 -4.81 -2.84 -14.06
CA SER A 330 -4.76 -4.28 -14.34
C SER A 330 -4.11 -4.60 -15.68
N VAL A 331 -4.34 -3.79 -16.71
CA VAL A 331 -3.73 -3.91 -18.04
C VAL A 331 -2.26 -3.52 -18.01
N ALA A 332 -1.90 -2.45 -17.28
CA ALA A 332 -0.51 -2.02 -17.12
C ALA A 332 0.33 -3.09 -16.38
N GLN A 333 -0.23 -3.74 -15.35
CA GLN A 333 0.42 -4.85 -14.65
C GLN A 333 0.62 -6.08 -15.53
N HIS A 334 -0.34 -6.44 -16.37
CA HIS A 334 -0.17 -7.54 -17.34
C HIS A 334 0.98 -7.26 -18.31
N ARG A 335 1.10 -6.04 -18.82
CA ARG A 335 2.22 -5.62 -19.67
C ARG A 335 3.55 -5.63 -18.91
N ALA A 336 3.59 -5.15 -17.67
CA ALA A 336 4.79 -5.15 -16.83
C ALA A 336 5.21 -6.58 -16.44
N GLN A 337 4.28 -7.50 -16.18
CA GLN A 337 4.57 -8.91 -15.93
C GLN A 337 5.10 -9.65 -17.17
N LEU A 338 4.63 -9.32 -18.36
CA LEU A 338 5.19 -9.85 -19.61
C LEU A 338 6.64 -9.39 -19.82
N VAL A 339 6.94 -8.12 -19.54
CA VAL A 339 8.30 -7.56 -19.60
C VAL A 339 9.20 -8.17 -18.50
N ALA A 340 8.70 -8.37 -17.28
CA ALA A 340 9.45 -8.98 -16.18
C ALA A 340 9.76 -10.46 -16.41
N ARG A 341 8.94 -11.20 -17.15
CA ARG A 341 9.25 -12.59 -17.54
C ARG A 341 10.42 -12.69 -18.54
N VAL A 342 10.62 -11.67 -19.35
CA VAL A 342 11.72 -11.62 -20.34
C VAL A 342 13.05 -11.15 -19.71
N VAL A 343 13.02 -10.49 -18.53
CA VAL A 343 14.20 -9.86 -17.90
C VAL A 343 14.80 -10.71 -16.77
N LYS A 344 14.29 -11.91 -16.47
CA LYS A 344 14.79 -12.76 -15.39
C LYS A 344 16.24 -13.26 -15.56
N ASP A 345 16.88 -13.00 -16.69
CA ASP A 345 18.23 -13.53 -17.05
C ASP A 345 19.35 -12.49 -17.13
N ARG A 346 19.19 -11.24 -16.66
CA ARG A 346 20.32 -10.29 -16.63
C ARG A 346 20.32 -9.45 -15.35
N ALA A 347 21.47 -9.54 -14.65
CA ALA A 347 21.78 -8.76 -13.44
C ALA A 347 21.61 -7.24 -13.67
N LEU A 348 20.88 -6.57 -12.78
CA LEU A 348 20.57 -5.14 -12.84
C LEU A 348 21.27 -4.37 -11.73
N GLY A 349 22.07 -3.39 -12.15
CA GLY A 349 22.45 -2.26 -11.30
C GLY A 349 21.26 -1.28 -11.20
N LEU A 350 20.73 -1.08 -10.01
CA LEU A 350 19.70 -0.07 -9.74
C LEU A 350 20.37 1.28 -9.45
N VAL A 351 20.04 2.29 -10.25
CA VAL A 351 20.31 3.69 -9.92
C VAL A 351 19.05 4.25 -9.27
N GLY A 352 19.11 4.47 -7.96
CA GLY A 352 18.02 5.09 -7.24
C GLY A 352 18.14 6.62 -7.30
N VAL A 353 17.09 7.31 -7.71
CA VAL A 353 16.91 8.74 -7.43
C VAL A 353 16.09 8.80 -6.14
N GLY A 354 16.74 9.09 -5.03
CA GLY A 354 16.06 9.32 -3.75
C GLY A 354 15.56 10.76 -3.72
N ILE A 355 14.26 10.92 -3.53
CA ILE A 355 13.67 12.18 -3.07
C ILE A 355 13.33 11.95 -1.60
N ILE A 356 14.02 12.67 -0.71
CA ILE A 356 13.73 12.70 0.73
C ILE A 356 12.71 13.79 0.98
#